data_e2ac9f9ae3a9f28f18645ab8875b5a9a
#
_entry.id   e2ac9f9ae3a9f28f18645ab8875b5a9a
#
_cell.length_a   1.000
_cell.length_b   1.000
_cell.length_c   1.000
_cell.angle_alpha   90.00
_cell.angle_beta   90.00
_cell.angle_gamma   90.00
#
_symmetry.space_group_name_H-M   'P 1'
#
loop_
_entity.id
_entity.type
_entity.pdbx_description
1 polymer ?
#
loop_
_entity_poly.entity_id
_entity_poly.type
_entity_poly.pdbx_seq_one_letter_code
_entity_poly.pdbx_strand_id
1 'polypeptide(L)'
;MERSFSYKQGFVPYALAALLIGLVGGFSTVLGPAFVQDIGIAYNNTTWTALAQAMSTAACAPILGKVGDFVGRRKTLLLGIAVFTLGNILSALANSLIFMLLARFIVGVGTAAMGPVILAYIATEFPRDQVAKGFSLYMLLSSASVIIGPTIGAFVVSAYGWRTMLWVCVAICTGIFVACALTSRNQASGKNPLTNFDVSGAVLVLVFFSLLLCVPSFGQNFGWTSLPFLVVLTAAAVTLTGLVGVEGKAEQPILSGSFMKRQAFILSVLALFLTQGLMQANMTNTIVFVNYTQPGNTAISGYAISVMYVGMSLGAVLLGPLADRFEPKRILVCSFLLTGLGCGILLLFTEDTSVFLLMAALGALGFGLGGNGTIFLKVVLSGLTPQEAGTGTGTYGLFRDLAAPFGVAVFVPLFTNQITGKIDAGTAAPLAAVESVHFLAMAELACVALGIAAVSLLPKRKTPKED
;
A
#
# COMPACT_ATOMS: atom_id res chain seq x y z
N MET A 1 -18.81 -41.34 -5.55
CA MET A 1 -17.36 -41.09 -5.64
C MET A 1 -17.11 -39.59 -5.59
N GLU A 2 -17.05 -39.01 -4.40
CA GLU A 2 -16.55 -37.62 -4.21
C GLU A 2 -15.05 -37.66 -4.43
N ARG A 3 -14.58 -37.11 -5.56
CA ARG A 3 -13.16 -36.79 -5.73
C ARG A 3 -12.79 -35.85 -4.59
N SER A 4 -11.95 -36.29 -3.67
CA SER A 4 -11.35 -35.43 -2.65
C SER A 4 -10.66 -34.26 -3.36
N PHE A 5 -11.35 -33.13 -3.44
CA PHE A 5 -10.84 -31.94 -4.09
C PHE A 5 -9.66 -31.42 -3.24
N SER A 6 -8.47 -31.47 -3.80
CA SER A 6 -7.28 -30.99 -3.08
C SER A 6 -7.44 -29.50 -2.81
N TYR A 7 -7.24 -29.06 -1.53
CA TYR A 7 -7.23 -27.63 -1.15
C TYR A 7 -6.28 -26.80 -2.04
N LYS A 8 -5.23 -27.45 -2.61
CA LYS A 8 -4.32 -26.83 -3.58
C LYS A 8 -5.01 -26.44 -4.89
N GLN A 9 -5.90 -27.30 -5.42
CA GLN A 9 -6.67 -27.00 -6.63
C GLN A 9 -7.70 -25.90 -6.36
N GLY A 10 -8.29 -25.89 -5.18
CA GLY A 10 -9.21 -24.83 -4.74
C GLY A 10 -8.52 -23.47 -4.54
N PHE A 11 -7.21 -23.45 -4.30
CA PHE A 11 -6.43 -22.22 -4.12
C PHE A 11 -6.08 -21.51 -5.43
N VAL A 12 -6.08 -22.20 -6.56
CA VAL A 12 -5.69 -21.62 -7.87
C VAL A 12 -6.42 -20.30 -8.19
N PRO A 13 -7.74 -20.17 -8.07
CA PRO A 13 -8.43 -18.89 -8.31
C PRO A 13 -7.94 -17.76 -7.42
N TYR A 14 -7.68 -18.05 -6.15
CA TYR A 14 -7.19 -17.08 -5.17
C TYR A 14 -5.73 -16.68 -5.43
N ALA A 15 -4.91 -17.61 -5.88
CA ALA A 15 -3.54 -17.36 -6.32
C ALA A 15 -3.51 -16.45 -7.56
N LEU A 16 -4.38 -16.70 -8.54
CA LEU A 16 -4.52 -15.84 -9.72
C LEU A 16 -4.99 -14.44 -9.36
N ALA A 17 -5.92 -14.31 -8.42
CA ALA A 17 -6.36 -13.00 -7.92
C ALA A 17 -5.24 -12.27 -7.14
N ALA A 18 -4.39 -12.99 -6.39
CA ALA A 18 -3.23 -12.41 -5.73
C ALA A 18 -2.21 -11.87 -6.74
N LEU A 19 -1.93 -12.63 -7.81
CA LEU A 19 -1.10 -12.17 -8.93
C LEU A 19 -1.69 -10.92 -9.59
N LEU A 20 -3.00 -10.88 -9.79
CA LEU A 20 -3.70 -9.75 -10.39
C LEU A 20 -3.53 -8.47 -9.58
N ILE A 21 -3.78 -8.54 -8.27
CA ILE A 21 -3.63 -7.39 -7.35
C ILE A 21 -2.20 -6.85 -7.43
N GLY A 22 -1.20 -7.72 -7.39
CA GLY A 22 0.21 -7.33 -7.44
C GLY A 22 0.61 -6.72 -8.79
N LEU A 23 0.24 -7.34 -9.92
CA LEU A 23 0.53 -6.83 -11.26
C LEU A 23 -0.06 -5.45 -11.51
N VAL A 24 -1.37 -5.32 -11.27
CA VAL A 24 -2.06 -4.04 -11.54
C VAL A 24 -1.67 -2.98 -10.52
N GLY A 25 -1.35 -3.38 -9.27
CA GLY A 25 -0.73 -2.48 -8.29
C GLY A 25 0.60 -1.92 -8.82
N GLY A 26 1.46 -2.78 -9.36
CA GLY A 26 2.73 -2.37 -9.99
C GLY A 26 2.52 -1.46 -11.22
N PHE A 27 1.58 -1.78 -12.10
CA PHE A 27 1.23 -0.92 -13.25
C PHE A 27 0.74 0.46 -12.81
N SER A 28 -0.06 0.53 -11.75
CA SER A 28 -0.61 1.79 -11.25
C SER A 28 0.45 2.79 -10.82
N THR A 29 1.64 2.34 -10.42
CA THR A 29 2.74 3.22 -10.01
C THR A 29 3.27 4.09 -11.14
N VAL A 30 3.20 3.63 -12.39
CA VAL A 30 3.71 4.34 -13.58
C VAL A 30 2.64 5.11 -14.35
N LEU A 31 1.36 4.96 -13.99
CA LEU A 31 0.25 5.60 -14.71
C LEU A 31 0.05 7.07 -14.32
N GLY A 32 0.32 7.45 -13.07
CA GLY A 32 0.06 8.80 -12.57
C GLY A 32 0.64 9.92 -13.44
N PRO A 33 1.96 9.93 -13.70
CA PRO A 33 2.59 10.96 -14.55
C PRO A 33 2.08 10.99 -15.98
N ALA A 34 1.67 9.85 -16.53
CA ALA A 34 1.16 9.79 -17.91
C ALA A 34 -0.21 10.49 -18.08
N PHE A 35 -1.01 10.61 -17.01
CA PHE A 35 -2.28 11.33 -17.02
C PHE A 35 -2.10 12.83 -17.19
N VAL A 36 -0.97 13.39 -16.70
CA VAL A 36 -0.67 14.83 -16.75
C VAL A 36 -0.66 15.34 -18.18
N GLN A 37 0.04 14.64 -19.06
CA GLN A 37 0.25 15.06 -20.44
C GLN A 37 -1.03 14.98 -21.29
N ASP A 38 -1.89 14.02 -21.03
CA ASP A 38 -3.00 13.69 -21.91
C ASP A 38 -4.35 14.28 -21.45
N ILE A 39 -4.58 14.36 -20.13
CA ILE A 39 -5.84 14.89 -19.54
C ILE A 39 -5.68 16.36 -19.11
N GLY A 40 -4.47 16.94 -19.20
CA GLY A 40 -4.20 18.32 -18.76
C GLY A 40 -4.31 18.53 -17.25
N ILE A 41 -3.99 17.50 -16.46
CA ILE A 41 -4.05 17.52 -15.01
C ILE A 41 -2.72 18.04 -14.46
N ALA A 42 -2.75 18.97 -13.51
CA ALA A 42 -1.53 19.37 -12.81
C ALA A 42 -0.93 18.18 -12.04
N TYR A 43 0.40 18.09 -11.96
CA TYR A 43 1.10 17.00 -11.26
C TYR A 43 0.58 16.74 -9.86
N ASN A 44 0.29 17.80 -9.10
CA ASN A 44 -0.26 17.71 -7.75
C ASN A 44 -1.59 16.93 -7.69
N ASN A 45 -2.36 16.95 -8.77
CA ASN A 45 -3.65 16.27 -8.84
C ASN A 45 -3.54 14.77 -9.17
N THR A 46 -2.39 14.28 -9.60
CA THR A 46 -2.18 12.83 -9.84
C THR A 46 -2.24 12.03 -8.54
N THR A 47 -1.82 12.64 -7.43
CA THR A 47 -1.91 12.05 -6.09
C THR A 47 -3.34 11.67 -5.72
N TRP A 48 -4.33 12.46 -6.14
CA TRP A 48 -5.73 12.19 -5.87
C TRP A 48 -6.23 10.88 -6.48
N THR A 49 -5.67 10.46 -7.62
CA THR A 49 -6.06 9.20 -8.27
C THR A 49 -5.62 7.99 -7.44
N ALA A 50 -4.43 8.03 -6.86
CA ALA A 50 -3.95 7.00 -5.94
C ALA A 50 -4.71 7.02 -4.61
N LEU A 51 -5.00 8.22 -4.09
CA LEU A 51 -5.78 8.40 -2.87
C LEU A 51 -7.20 7.87 -3.01
N ALA A 52 -7.90 8.17 -4.10
CA ALA A 52 -9.26 7.68 -4.36
C ALA A 52 -9.35 6.15 -4.33
N GLN A 53 -8.36 5.48 -4.93
CA GLN A 53 -8.27 4.02 -4.90
C GLN A 53 -7.95 3.50 -3.49
N ALA A 54 -6.97 4.10 -2.80
CA ALA A 54 -6.56 3.69 -1.47
C ALA A 54 -7.67 3.86 -0.43
N MET A 55 -8.37 4.99 -0.49
CA MET A 55 -9.53 5.30 0.36
C MET A 55 -10.60 4.21 0.24
N SER A 56 -11.03 3.92 -0.99
CA SER A 56 -12.07 2.91 -1.22
C SER A 56 -11.60 1.50 -0.84
N THR A 57 -10.31 1.17 -1.06
CA THR A 57 -9.75 -0.12 -0.64
C THR A 57 -9.77 -0.28 0.87
N ALA A 58 -9.22 0.69 1.60
CA ALA A 58 -9.18 0.67 3.07
C ALA A 58 -10.58 0.64 3.68
N ALA A 59 -11.46 1.43 3.11
CA ALA A 59 -12.85 1.59 3.48
C ALA A 59 -13.70 0.32 3.37
N CYS A 60 -13.62 -0.30 2.20
CA CYS A 60 -14.52 -1.41 1.85
C CYS A 60 -13.95 -2.77 2.30
N ALA A 61 -12.64 -2.88 2.60
CA ALA A 61 -12.02 -4.15 2.94
C ALA A 61 -12.66 -4.87 4.15
N PRO A 62 -12.96 -4.22 5.29
CA PRO A 62 -13.61 -4.88 6.42
C PRO A 62 -15.03 -5.32 6.08
N ILE A 63 -15.75 -4.49 5.32
CA ILE A 63 -17.14 -4.75 4.91
C ILE A 63 -17.18 -5.95 3.95
N LEU A 64 -16.37 -5.90 2.89
CA LEU A 64 -16.35 -6.94 1.85
C LEU A 64 -15.72 -8.25 2.34
N GLY A 65 -14.82 -8.19 3.32
CA GLY A 65 -14.33 -9.37 4.04
C GLY A 65 -15.48 -10.13 4.71
N LYS A 66 -16.33 -9.43 5.48
CA LYS A 66 -17.52 -10.02 6.10
C LYS A 66 -18.58 -10.46 5.07
N VAL A 67 -18.78 -9.70 4.00
CA VAL A 67 -19.65 -10.12 2.88
C VAL A 67 -19.14 -11.44 2.29
N GLY A 68 -17.82 -11.64 2.21
CA GLY A 68 -17.22 -12.90 1.76
C GLY A 68 -17.57 -14.09 2.65
N ASP A 69 -17.64 -13.90 3.95
CA ASP A 69 -18.03 -14.95 4.89
C ASP A 69 -19.53 -15.29 4.79
N PHE A 70 -20.38 -14.31 4.48
CA PHE A 70 -21.84 -14.45 4.39
C PHE A 70 -22.32 -14.94 3.01
N VAL A 71 -21.92 -14.25 1.93
CA VAL A 71 -22.37 -14.56 0.54
C VAL A 71 -21.59 -15.73 -0.05
N GLY A 72 -20.43 -16.02 0.49
CA GLY A 72 -19.51 -17.05 0.06
C GLY A 72 -18.29 -16.47 -0.69
N ARG A 73 -17.12 -16.95 -0.34
CA ARG A 73 -15.81 -16.45 -0.81
C ARG A 73 -15.67 -16.45 -2.32
N ARG A 74 -16.17 -17.50 -3.00
CA ARG A 74 -16.14 -17.57 -4.47
C ARG A 74 -16.90 -16.41 -5.11
N LYS A 75 -18.13 -16.16 -4.67
CA LYS A 75 -18.97 -15.09 -5.24
C LYS A 75 -18.34 -13.72 -4.98
N THR A 76 -17.82 -13.50 -3.79
CA THR A 76 -17.16 -12.24 -3.42
C THR A 76 -15.87 -12.04 -4.20
N LEU A 77 -15.07 -13.09 -4.43
CA LEU A 77 -13.87 -13.01 -5.27
C LEU A 77 -14.23 -12.63 -6.72
N LEU A 78 -15.18 -13.32 -7.33
CA LEU A 78 -15.62 -13.03 -8.70
C LEU A 78 -16.22 -11.64 -8.83
N LEU A 79 -17.05 -11.22 -7.86
CA LEU A 79 -17.58 -9.86 -7.82
C LEU A 79 -16.45 -8.84 -7.70
N GLY A 80 -15.46 -9.10 -6.84
CA GLY A 80 -14.28 -8.25 -6.69
C GLY A 80 -13.50 -8.08 -7.99
N ILE A 81 -13.22 -9.18 -8.70
CA ILE A 81 -12.54 -9.13 -10.01
C ILE A 81 -13.39 -8.39 -11.04
N ALA A 82 -14.71 -8.62 -11.08
CA ALA A 82 -15.61 -7.94 -12.02
C ALA A 82 -15.65 -6.42 -11.78
N VAL A 83 -15.82 -5.99 -10.51
CA VAL A 83 -15.82 -4.57 -10.13
C VAL A 83 -14.45 -3.91 -10.42
N PHE A 84 -13.37 -4.63 -10.13
CA PHE A 84 -12.01 -4.19 -10.43
C PHE A 84 -11.80 -3.99 -11.95
N THR A 85 -12.26 -4.95 -12.76
CA THR A 85 -12.21 -4.87 -14.24
C THR A 85 -13.03 -3.68 -14.75
N LEU A 86 -14.24 -3.50 -14.25
CA LEU A 86 -15.09 -2.35 -14.58
C LEU A 86 -14.40 -1.02 -14.26
N GLY A 87 -13.78 -0.90 -13.09
CA GLY A 87 -13.03 0.29 -12.71
C GLY A 87 -11.86 0.59 -13.64
N ASN A 88 -11.14 -0.44 -14.12
CA ASN A 88 -10.06 -0.27 -15.10
C ASN A 88 -10.59 0.11 -16.50
N ILE A 89 -11.73 -0.43 -16.94
CA ILE A 89 -12.40 -0.01 -18.17
C ILE A 89 -12.77 1.48 -18.09
N LEU A 90 -13.44 1.89 -17.00
CA LEU A 90 -13.81 3.29 -16.80
C LEU A 90 -12.56 4.19 -16.72
N SER A 91 -11.49 3.73 -16.09
CA SER A 91 -10.21 4.47 -16.07
C SER A 91 -9.62 4.66 -17.47
N ALA A 92 -9.69 3.64 -18.34
CA ALA A 92 -9.21 3.72 -19.72
C ALA A 92 -10.02 4.72 -20.58
N LEU A 93 -11.29 4.88 -20.26
CA LEU A 93 -12.20 5.81 -20.96
C LEU A 93 -12.19 7.22 -20.35
N ALA A 94 -11.42 7.46 -19.28
CA ALA A 94 -11.42 8.74 -18.59
C ALA A 94 -10.82 9.88 -19.44
N ASN A 95 -11.56 10.99 -19.51
CA ASN A 95 -11.16 12.23 -20.19
C ASN A 95 -11.15 13.44 -19.24
N SER A 96 -11.43 13.23 -17.95
CA SER A 96 -11.40 14.26 -16.91
C SER A 96 -10.91 13.69 -15.58
N LEU A 97 -10.36 14.57 -14.74
CA LEU A 97 -9.90 14.18 -13.39
C LEU A 97 -11.02 13.56 -12.57
N ILE A 98 -12.20 14.19 -12.54
CA ILE A 98 -13.34 13.71 -11.74
C ILE A 98 -13.76 12.30 -12.18
N PHE A 99 -13.87 12.06 -13.47
CA PHE A 99 -14.19 10.74 -14.00
C PHE A 99 -13.11 9.71 -13.65
N MET A 100 -11.83 10.09 -13.73
CA MET A 100 -10.71 9.24 -13.31
C MET A 100 -10.77 8.91 -11.82
N LEU A 101 -11.08 9.88 -10.95
CA LEU A 101 -11.23 9.65 -9.50
C LEU A 101 -12.33 8.65 -9.19
N LEU A 102 -13.51 8.78 -9.83
CA LEU A 102 -14.62 7.84 -9.69
C LEU A 102 -14.24 6.44 -10.17
N ALA A 103 -13.56 6.36 -11.31
CA ALA A 103 -13.08 5.08 -11.85
C ALA A 103 -12.08 4.40 -10.90
N ARG A 104 -11.12 5.16 -10.36
CA ARG A 104 -10.15 4.66 -9.37
C ARG A 104 -10.79 4.25 -8.05
N PHE A 105 -11.81 4.97 -7.62
CA PHE A 105 -12.61 4.56 -6.45
C PHE A 105 -13.24 3.18 -6.67
N ILE A 106 -13.81 2.91 -7.84
CA ILE A 106 -14.37 1.61 -8.21
C ILE A 106 -13.29 0.52 -8.23
N VAL A 107 -12.09 0.82 -8.77
CA VAL A 107 -10.93 -0.11 -8.74
C VAL A 107 -10.61 -0.50 -7.30
N GLY A 108 -10.58 0.46 -6.37
CA GLY A 108 -10.31 0.20 -4.96
C GLY A 108 -11.36 -0.67 -4.28
N VAL A 109 -12.66 -0.49 -4.58
CA VAL A 109 -13.73 -1.38 -4.09
C VAL A 109 -13.49 -2.82 -4.55
N GLY A 110 -13.11 -3.03 -5.83
CA GLY A 110 -12.78 -4.35 -6.35
C GLY A 110 -11.58 -4.98 -5.63
N THR A 111 -10.52 -4.21 -5.38
CA THR A 111 -9.34 -4.65 -4.61
C THR A 111 -9.70 -5.06 -3.19
N ALA A 112 -10.54 -4.26 -2.52
CA ALA A 112 -11.02 -4.50 -1.16
C ALA A 112 -11.78 -5.83 -1.02
N ALA A 113 -12.49 -6.26 -2.06
CA ALA A 113 -13.20 -7.54 -2.06
C ALA A 113 -12.26 -8.75 -2.19
N MET A 114 -11.14 -8.61 -2.90
CA MET A 114 -10.25 -9.75 -3.20
C MET A 114 -9.32 -10.08 -2.03
N GLY A 115 -8.63 -9.09 -1.46
CA GLY A 115 -7.57 -9.29 -0.47
C GLY A 115 -8.00 -10.11 0.76
N PRO A 116 -9.00 -9.65 1.54
CA PRO A 116 -9.46 -10.38 2.72
C PRO A 116 -9.97 -11.79 2.42
N VAL A 117 -10.62 -11.98 1.26
CA VAL A 117 -11.17 -13.29 0.85
C VAL A 117 -10.06 -14.30 0.56
N ILE A 118 -8.94 -13.87 -0.05
CA ILE A 118 -7.77 -14.72 -0.29
C ILE A 118 -7.17 -15.18 1.05
N LEU A 119 -6.97 -14.25 1.98
CA LEU A 119 -6.39 -14.57 3.28
C LEU A 119 -7.32 -15.47 4.11
N ALA A 120 -8.63 -15.22 4.07
CA ALA A 120 -9.63 -16.05 4.73
C ALA A 120 -9.66 -17.48 4.15
N TYR A 121 -9.52 -17.64 2.82
CA TYR A 121 -9.42 -18.95 2.20
C TYR A 121 -8.23 -19.75 2.73
N ILE A 122 -7.05 -19.13 2.78
CA ILE A 122 -5.83 -19.78 3.30
C ILE A 122 -6.02 -20.19 4.76
N ALA A 123 -6.57 -19.30 5.58
CA ALA A 123 -6.72 -19.54 7.02
C ALA A 123 -7.67 -20.70 7.36
N THR A 124 -8.66 -20.98 6.51
CA THR A 124 -9.72 -21.95 6.84
C THR A 124 -9.67 -23.25 6.03
N GLU A 125 -9.20 -23.21 4.78
CA GLU A 125 -9.22 -24.34 3.87
C GLU A 125 -7.89 -25.11 3.84
N PHE A 126 -6.79 -24.46 4.24
CA PHE A 126 -5.51 -25.15 4.33
C PHE A 126 -5.44 -25.98 5.62
N PRO A 127 -4.83 -27.17 5.58
CA PRO A 127 -4.49 -27.93 6.79
C PRO A 127 -3.67 -27.07 7.75
N ARG A 128 -3.91 -27.23 9.06
CA ARG A 128 -3.26 -26.40 10.10
C ARG A 128 -1.72 -26.36 10.00
N ASP A 129 -1.10 -27.46 9.60
CA ASP A 129 0.34 -27.59 9.38
C ASP A 129 0.83 -26.91 8.07
N GLN A 130 -0.08 -26.51 7.18
CA GLN A 130 0.24 -25.92 5.88
C GLN A 130 -0.27 -24.50 5.69
N VAL A 131 -0.98 -23.93 6.65
CA VAL A 131 -1.45 -22.54 6.61
C VAL A 131 -0.30 -21.57 6.38
N ALA A 132 0.82 -21.74 7.08
CA ALA A 132 2.02 -20.92 6.90
C ALA A 132 2.58 -21.00 5.47
N LYS A 133 2.55 -22.18 4.84
CA LYS A 133 2.95 -22.36 3.43
C LYS A 133 1.99 -21.64 2.47
N GLY A 134 0.70 -21.66 2.76
CA GLY A 134 -0.32 -20.92 2.00
C GLY A 134 -0.07 -19.42 2.02
N PHE A 135 0.18 -18.84 3.19
CA PHE A 135 0.54 -17.43 3.34
C PHE A 135 1.86 -17.08 2.64
N SER A 136 2.88 -17.94 2.76
CA SER A 136 4.17 -17.75 2.06
C SER A 136 4.00 -17.76 0.55
N LEU A 137 3.15 -18.65 0.01
CA LEU A 137 2.86 -18.70 -1.42
C LEU A 137 2.11 -17.45 -1.89
N TYR A 138 1.12 -16.98 -1.11
CA TYR A 138 0.43 -15.72 -1.37
C TYR A 138 1.42 -14.54 -1.42
N MET A 139 2.30 -14.44 -0.44
CA MET A 139 3.30 -13.36 -0.38
C MET A 139 4.29 -13.45 -1.56
N LEU A 140 4.74 -14.66 -1.92
CA LEU A 140 5.61 -14.87 -3.07
C LEU A 140 4.96 -14.41 -4.39
N LEU A 141 3.72 -14.83 -4.64
CA LEU A 141 2.97 -14.48 -5.85
C LEU A 141 2.73 -12.96 -5.93
N SER A 142 2.30 -12.35 -4.82
CA SER A 142 2.08 -10.90 -4.75
C SER A 142 3.38 -10.13 -4.99
N SER A 143 4.48 -10.51 -4.33
CA SER A 143 5.78 -9.84 -4.49
C SER A 143 6.35 -10.00 -5.90
N ALA A 144 6.31 -11.19 -6.48
CA ALA A 144 6.77 -11.43 -7.85
C ALA A 144 6.02 -10.55 -8.86
N SER A 145 4.71 -10.43 -8.70
CA SER A 145 3.86 -9.60 -9.56
C SER A 145 4.16 -8.11 -9.44
N VAL A 146 4.38 -7.64 -8.20
CA VAL A 146 4.73 -6.23 -7.93
C VAL A 146 6.11 -5.88 -8.47
N ILE A 147 7.08 -6.81 -8.49
CA ILE A 147 8.41 -6.61 -9.08
C ILE A 147 8.31 -6.43 -10.60
N ILE A 148 7.55 -7.27 -11.28
CA ILE A 148 7.44 -7.30 -12.74
C ILE A 148 6.55 -6.14 -13.24
N GLY A 149 5.53 -5.75 -12.47
CA GLY A 149 4.53 -4.77 -12.84
C GLY A 149 5.09 -3.44 -13.33
N PRO A 150 5.91 -2.71 -12.58
CA PRO A 150 6.43 -1.41 -12.99
C PRO A 150 7.25 -1.46 -14.27
N THR A 151 8.06 -2.52 -14.47
CA THR A 151 8.87 -2.69 -15.69
C THR A 151 7.99 -2.87 -16.92
N ILE A 152 7.02 -3.80 -16.88
CA ILE A 152 6.07 -4.00 -18.00
C ILE A 152 5.22 -2.76 -18.18
N GLY A 153 4.73 -2.16 -17.07
CA GLY A 153 3.92 -0.95 -17.11
C GLY A 153 4.64 0.21 -17.78
N ALA A 154 5.87 0.52 -17.36
CA ALA A 154 6.66 1.58 -17.93
C ALA A 154 6.97 1.35 -19.42
N PHE A 155 7.30 0.12 -19.82
CA PHE A 155 7.53 -0.23 -21.23
C PHE A 155 6.28 -0.02 -22.07
N VAL A 156 5.12 -0.51 -21.66
CA VAL A 156 3.87 -0.35 -22.41
C VAL A 156 3.43 1.10 -22.44
N VAL A 157 3.54 1.84 -21.33
CA VAL A 157 3.18 3.28 -21.29
C VAL A 157 4.07 4.10 -22.19
N SER A 158 5.39 3.82 -22.23
CA SER A 158 6.32 4.56 -23.10
C SER A 158 6.13 4.26 -24.58
N ALA A 159 5.80 3.01 -24.94
CA ALA A 159 5.67 2.59 -26.33
C ALA A 159 4.26 2.84 -26.92
N TYR A 160 3.21 2.67 -26.12
CA TYR A 160 1.83 2.61 -26.60
C TYR A 160 0.86 3.53 -25.83
N GLY A 161 1.35 4.22 -24.82
CA GLY A 161 0.56 5.13 -24.00
C GLY A 161 -0.20 4.44 -22.85
N TRP A 162 -0.65 5.24 -21.89
CA TRP A 162 -1.27 4.77 -20.64
C TRP A 162 -2.65 4.11 -20.81
N ARG A 163 -3.43 4.56 -21.82
CA ARG A 163 -4.73 3.93 -22.14
C ARG A 163 -4.55 2.50 -22.59
N THR A 164 -3.55 2.23 -23.45
CA THR A 164 -3.23 0.87 -23.90
C THR A 164 -2.85 -0.01 -22.74
N MET A 165 -2.08 0.52 -21.77
CA MET A 165 -1.75 -0.22 -20.54
C MET A 165 -2.99 -0.62 -19.75
N LEU A 166 -3.98 0.26 -19.61
CA LEU A 166 -5.24 -0.07 -18.92
C LEU A 166 -6.04 -1.13 -19.68
N TRP A 167 -6.06 -1.09 -21.02
CA TRP A 167 -6.71 -2.16 -21.80
C TRP A 167 -5.99 -3.51 -21.66
N VAL A 168 -4.67 -3.52 -21.54
CA VAL A 168 -3.90 -4.74 -21.20
C VAL A 168 -4.31 -5.24 -19.82
N CYS A 169 -4.45 -4.35 -18.83
CA CYS A 169 -4.97 -4.73 -17.50
C CYS A 169 -6.37 -5.37 -17.61
N VAL A 170 -7.28 -4.76 -18.37
CA VAL A 170 -8.64 -5.28 -18.58
C VAL A 170 -8.61 -6.69 -19.19
N ALA A 171 -7.75 -6.92 -20.19
CA ALA A 171 -7.60 -8.23 -20.80
C ALA A 171 -7.11 -9.28 -19.81
N ILE A 172 -6.08 -8.95 -18.99
CA ILE A 172 -5.58 -9.83 -17.93
C ILE A 172 -6.67 -10.11 -16.89
N CYS A 173 -7.38 -9.06 -16.43
CA CYS A 173 -8.47 -9.20 -15.46
C CYS A 173 -9.57 -10.11 -15.96
N THR A 174 -9.99 -9.92 -17.23
CA THR A 174 -11.04 -10.74 -17.87
C THR A 174 -10.59 -12.19 -17.99
N GLY A 175 -9.35 -12.44 -18.40
CA GLY A 175 -8.79 -13.79 -18.46
C GLY A 175 -8.78 -14.49 -17.10
N ILE A 176 -8.35 -13.78 -16.05
CA ILE A 176 -8.34 -14.29 -14.68
C ILE A 176 -9.77 -14.49 -14.16
N PHE A 177 -10.70 -13.57 -14.47
CA PHE A 177 -12.13 -13.74 -14.12
C PHE A 177 -12.70 -15.05 -14.70
N VAL A 178 -12.48 -15.30 -15.99
CA VAL A 178 -12.93 -16.52 -16.66
C VAL A 178 -12.26 -17.75 -16.05
N ALA A 179 -10.93 -17.71 -15.85
CA ALA A 179 -10.20 -18.80 -15.20
C ALA A 179 -10.75 -19.10 -13.80
N CYS A 180 -10.99 -18.06 -12.98
CA CYS A 180 -11.58 -18.20 -11.65
C CYS A 180 -13.01 -18.72 -11.70
N ALA A 181 -13.83 -18.26 -12.63
CA ALA A 181 -15.21 -18.72 -12.79
C ALA A 181 -15.29 -20.21 -13.15
N LEU A 182 -14.36 -20.70 -13.98
CA LEU A 182 -14.30 -22.10 -14.40
C LEU A 182 -13.71 -23.03 -13.34
N THR A 183 -12.72 -22.56 -12.57
CA THR A 183 -11.96 -23.40 -11.62
C THR A 183 -12.48 -23.34 -10.20
N SER A 184 -13.10 -22.23 -9.77
CA SER A 184 -13.59 -22.10 -8.40
C SER A 184 -14.91 -22.85 -8.18
N ARG A 185 -15.02 -23.58 -7.06
CA ARG A 185 -16.26 -24.24 -6.62
C ARG A 185 -17.03 -23.40 -5.61
N ASN A 186 -18.36 -23.58 -5.60
CA ASN A 186 -19.19 -23.03 -4.52
C ASN A 186 -18.83 -23.71 -3.20
N GLN A 187 -18.28 -22.95 -2.28
CA GLN A 187 -18.14 -23.36 -0.90
C GLN A 187 -19.42 -23.00 -0.15
N ALA A 188 -19.85 -23.88 0.76
CA ALA A 188 -21.02 -23.62 1.57
C ALA A 188 -20.81 -22.31 2.36
N SER A 189 -21.73 -21.39 2.21
CA SER A 189 -21.74 -20.13 2.97
C SER A 189 -21.87 -20.47 4.45
N GLY A 190 -20.97 -19.96 5.28
CA GLY A 190 -21.09 -20.11 6.72
C GLY A 190 -22.38 -19.45 7.20
N LYS A 191 -23.12 -20.14 8.08
CA LYS A 191 -24.40 -19.66 8.65
C LYS A 191 -24.19 -18.59 9.75
N ASN A 192 -23.32 -17.60 9.56
CA ASN A 192 -23.24 -16.52 10.51
C ASN A 192 -24.06 -15.33 10.00
N PRO A 193 -25.16 -14.97 10.67
CA PRO A 193 -25.96 -13.82 10.26
C PRO A 193 -25.15 -12.51 10.46
N LEU A 194 -25.35 -11.57 9.54
CA LEU A 194 -24.80 -10.20 9.60
C LEU A 194 -25.28 -9.38 10.83
N THR A 195 -25.98 -10.00 11.77
CA THR A 195 -26.72 -9.34 12.85
C THR A 195 -25.84 -8.54 13.81
N ASN A 196 -24.52 -8.78 13.85
CA ASN A 196 -23.62 -8.08 14.79
C ASN A 196 -22.49 -7.31 14.11
N PHE A 197 -22.67 -6.93 12.81
CA PHE A 197 -21.68 -6.14 12.12
C PHE A 197 -21.86 -4.65 12.49
N ASP A 198 -20.83 -4.03 13.06
CA ASP A 198 -20.80 -2.60 13.32
C ASP A 198 -20.63 -1.80 12.01
N VAL A 199 -21.78 -1.59 11.31
CA VAL A 199 -21.82 -0.79 10.08
C VAL A 199 -21.45 0.66 10.39
N SER A 200 -21.87 1.18 11.55
CA SER A 200 -21.60 2.56 11.96
C SER A 200 -20.12 2.79 12.22
N GLY A 201 -19.46 1.88 12.94
CA GLY A 201 -18.01 1.91 13.12
C GLY A 201 -17.26 1.80 11.79
N ALA A 202 -17.68 0.89 10.89
CA ALA A 202 -17.07 0.73 9.57
C ALA A 202 -17.15 2.02 8.73
N VAL A 203 -18.31 2.67 8.69
CA VAL A 203 -18.49 3.95 7.99
C VAL A 203 -17.65 5.06 8.62
N LEU A 204 -17.59 5.14 9.95
CA LEU A 204 -16.76 6.14 10.63
C LEU A 204 -15.26 5.91 10.43
N VAL A 205 -14.79 4.66 10.45
CA VAL A 205 -13.41 4.29 10.10
C VAL A 205 -13.10 4.76 8.69
N LEU A 206 -13.98 4.45 7.73
CA LEU A 206 -13.87 4.90 6.35
C LEU A 206 -13.71 6.43 6.25
N VAL A 207 -14.69 7.14 6.80
CA VAL A 207 -14.74 8.61 6.68
C VAL A 207 -13.54 9.24 7.37
N PHE A 208 -13.19 8.79 8.57
CA PHE A 208 -12.05 9.31 9.33
C PHE A 208 -10.73 9.15 8.57
N PHE A 209 -10.42 7.92 8.12
CA PHE A 209 -9.15 7.69 7.42
C PHE A 209 -9.12 8.34 6.03
N SER A 210 -10.26 8.45 5.36
CA SER A 210 -10.35 9.23 4.12
C SER A 210 -10.04 10.70 4.35
N LEU A 211 -10.63 11.31 5.38
CA LEU A 211 -10.34 12.69 5.75
C LEU A 211 -8.89 12.87 6.20
N LEU A 212 -8.35 11.94 6.98
CA LEU A 212 -6.96 11.96 7.43
C LEU A 212 -5.98 11.96 6.25
N LEU A 213 -6.25 11.18 5.19
CA LEU A 213 -5.46 11.18 3.97
C LEU A 213 -5.58 12.48 3.16
N CYS A 214 -6.73 13.15 3.25
CA CYS A 214 -6.94 14.46 2.60
C CYS A 214 -6.22 15.60 3.31
N VAL A 215 -6.03 15.56 4.64
CA VAL A 215 -5.44 16.65 5.43
C VAL A 215 -4.12 17.17 4.84
N PRO A 216 -3.07 16.33 4.59
CA PRO A 216 -1.81 16.81 4.04
C PRO A 216 -1.98 17.43 2.63
N SER A 217 -2.79 16.79 1.77
CA SER A 217 -3.01 17.27 0.40
C SER A 217 -3.73 18.61 0.38
N PHE A 218 -4.71 18.84 1.24
CA PHE A 218 -5.40 20.12 1.36
C PHE A 218 -4.48 21.21 1.91
N GLY A 219 -3.67 20.90 2.94
CA GLY A 219 -2.70 21.84 3.51
C GLY A 219 -1.68 22.32 2.48
N GLN A 220 -1.18 21.42 1.64
CA GLN A 220 -0.17 21.75 0.63
C GLN A 220 -0.75 22.45 -0.61
N ASN A 221 -1.94 22.07 -1.07
CA ASN A 221 -2.53 22.66 -2.28
C ASN A 221 -3.28 23.97 -2.03
N PHE A 222 -3.90 24.14 -0.86
CA PHE A 222 -4.71 25.31 -0.54
C PHE A 222 -4.11 26.21 0.54
N GLY A 223 -3.03 25.73 1.20
CA GLY A 223 -2.39 26.41 2.33
C GLY A 223 -2.89 25.89 3.69
N TRP A 224 -1.98 25.79 4.65
CA TRP A 224 -2.19 25.23 5.99
C TRP A 224 -3.13 26.05 6.90
N THR A 225 -3.49 27.27 6.50
CA THR A 225 -4.42 28.15 7.21
C THR A 225 -5.70 28.41 6.40
N SER A 226 -5.86 27.79 5.24
CA SER A 226 -7.01 27.99 4.36
C SER A 226 -8.30 27.41 4.93
N LEU A 227 -9.43 28.00 4.55
CA LEU A 227 -10.75 27.47 4.95
C LEU A 227 -10.96 26.01 4.52
N PRO A 228 -10.65 25.57 3.28
CA PRO A 228 -10.75 24.16 2.89
C PRO A 228 -9.93 23.22 3.79
N PHE A 229 -8.69 23.60 4.15
CA PHE A 229 -7.87 22.82 5.06
C PHE A 229 -8.50 22.70 6.46
N LEU A 230 -8.95 23.81 7.03
CA LEU A 230 -9.58 23.84 8.35
C LEU A 230 -10.87 23.01 8.39
N VAL A 231 -11.67 23.05 7.32
CA VAL A 231 -12.89 22.22 7.20
C VAL A 231 -12.54 20.73 7.21
N VAL A 232 -11.55 20.29 6.42
CA VAL A 232 -11.12 18.88 6.39
C VAL A 232 -10.54 18.46 7.73
N LEU A 233 -9.71 19.29 8.35
CA LEU A 233 -9.11 19.01 9.65
C LEU A 233 -10.17 18.90 10.75
N THR A 234 -11.13 19.82 10.80
CA THR A 234 -12.23 19.78 11.78
C THR A 234 -13.16 18.59 11.54
N ALA A 235 -13.46 18.27 10.27
CA ALA A 235 -14.24 17.08 9.93
C ALA A 235 -13.52 15.79 10.36
N ALA A 236 -12.20 15.70 10.18
CA ALA A 236 -11.39 14.57 10.65
C ALA A 236 -11.43 14.46 12.19
N ALA A 237 -11.33 15.57 12.91
CA ALA A 237 -11.41 15.59 14.37
C ALA A 237 -12.80 15.17 14.88
N VAL A 238 -13.88 15.67 14.27
CA VAL A 238 -15.26 15.29 14.60
C VAL A 238 -15.51 13.81 14.33
N THR A 239 -15.08 13.31 13.19
CA THR A 239 -15.22 11.87 12.87
C THR A 239 -14.38 10.97 13.79
N LEU A 240 -13.21 11.42 14.23
CA LEU A 240 -12.40 10.70 15.23
C LEU A 240 -13.14 10.60 16.57
N THR A 241 -13.73 11.72 17.04
CA THR A 241 -14.51 11.69 18.30
C THR A 241 -15.74 10.81 18.20
N GLY A 242 -16.45 10.85 17.06
CA GLY A 242 -17.55 9.95 16.76
C GLY A 242 -17.12 8.48 16.73
N LEU A 243 -15.99 8.18 16.08
CA LEU A 243 -15.40 6.84 15.99
C LEU A 243 -15.08 6.28 17.38
N VAL A 244 -14.38 7.07 18.21
CA VAL A 244 -14.05 6.65 19.59
C VAL A 244 -15.32 6.39 20.43
N GLY A 245 -16.37 7.22 20.23
CA GLY A 245 -17.64 7.04 20.92
C GLY A 245 -18.43 5.80 20.51
N VAL A 246 -18.44 5.46 19.21
CA VAL A 246 -19.14 4.29 18.68
C VAL A 246 -18.37 3.00 18.99
N GLU A 247 -17.08 2.97 18.71
CA GLU A 247 -16.20 1.83 18.97
C GLU A 247 -16.15 1.46 20.47
N GLY A 248 -16.25 2.46 21.36
CA GLY A 248 -16.29 2.24 22.81
C GLY A 248 -17.56 1.54 23.29
N LYS A 249 -18.62 1.50 22.48
CA LYS A 249 -19.92 0.87 22.80
C LYS A 249 -20.21 -0.37 21.99
N ALA A 250 -19.42 -0.63 20.93
CA ALA A 250 -19.62 -1.75 20.03
C ALA A 250 -19.28 -3.08 20.70
N GLU A 251 -20.16 -4.10 20.55
CA GLU A 251 -19.89 -5.47 21.03
C GLU A 251 -18.72 -6.13 20.28
N GLN A 252 -18.54 -5.79 19.00
CA GLN A 252 -17.45 -6.26 18.15
C GLN A 252 -16.79 -5.08 17.44
N PRO A 253 -15.98 -4.28 18.16
CA PRO A 253 -15.34 -3.11 17.58
C PRO A 253 -14.40 -3.50 16.42
N ILE A 254 -14.32 -2.63 15.42
CA ILE A 254 -13.40 -2.80 14.29
C ILE A 254 -11.97 -2.49 14.74
N LEU A 255 -11.85 -1.42 15.56
CA LEU A 255 -10.60 -1.03 16.19
C LEU A 255 -10.65 -1.41 17.67
N SER A 256 -10.10 -2.56 18.02
CA SER A 256 -10.10 -3.01 19.42
C SER A 256 -9.25 -2.10 20.31
N GLY A 257 -9.90 -1.40 21.24
CA GLY A 257 -9.28 -0.31 22.00
C GLY A 257 -8.24 -0.72 23.04
N SER A 258 -8.21 -1.97 23.49
CA SER A 258 -7.35 -2.39 24.63
C SER A 258 -5.86 -2.43 24.26
N PHE A 259 -5.50 -3.02 23.13
CA PHE A 259 -4.10 -3.14 22.72
C PHE A 259 -3.56 -1.91 21.96
N MET A 260 -4.45 -1.10 21.35
CA MET A 260 -4.05 0.14 20.69
C MET A 260 -3.39 1.15 21.63
N LYS A 261 -3.70 1.10 22.92
CA LYS A 261 -3.07 1.92 23.96
C LYS A 261 -1.69 1.42 24.37
N ARG A 262 -1.29 0.22 23.95
CA ARG A 262 0.03 -0.35 24.32
C ARG A 262 1.13 0.38 23.54
N GLN A 263 2.17 0.78 24.26
CA GLN A 263 3.32 1.50 23.67
C GLN A 263 3.94 0.75 22.48
N ALA A 264 4.05 -0.57 22.55
CA ALA A 264 4.57 -1.39 21.46
C ALA A 264 3.75 -1.27 20.17
N PHE A 265 2.42 -1.19 20.26
CA PHE A 265 1.54 -1.00 19.12
C PHE A 265 1.72 0.40 18.51
N ILE A 266 1.63 1.44 19.32
CA ILE A 266 1.74 2.84 18.86
C ILE A 266 3.07 3.08 18.15
N LEU A 267 4.19 2.66 18.77
CA LEU A 267 5.52 2.85 18.20
C LEU A 267 5.73 2.03 16.92
N SER A 268 5.18 0.82 16.87
CA SER A 268 5.25 -0.02 15.65
C SER A 268 4.43 0.58 14.51
N VAL A 269 3.24 1.10 14.77
CA VAL A 269 2.39 1.77 13.78
C VAL A 269 3.06 3.06 13.30
N LEU A 270 3.60 3.88 14.20
CA LEU A 270 4.32 5.10 13.83
C LEU A 270 5.51 4.80 12.91
N ALA A 271 6.35 3.84 13.29
CA ALA A 271 7.49 3.43 12.49
C ALA A 271 7.07 2.81 11.15
N LEU A 272 5.95 2.08 11.12
CA LEU A 272 5.34 1.53 9.90
C LEU A 272 4.88 2.64 8.95
N PHE A 273 4.21 3.68 9.46
CA PHE A 273 3.81 4.84 8.66
C PHE A 273 5.01 5.52 8.01
N LEU A 274 6.09 5.70 8.76
CA LEU A 274 7.32 6.28 8.21
C LEU A 274 7.90 5.39 7.09
N THR A 275 8.07 4.09 7.32
CA THR A 275 8.69 3.18 6.36
C THR A 275 7.85 2.97 5.10
N GLN A 276 6.56 2.68 5.23
CA GLN A 276 5.68 2.46 4.08
C GLN A 276 5.40 3.75 3.33
N GLY A 277 5.28 4.86 4.06
CA GLY A 277 5.12 6.19 3.48
C GLY A 277 6.32 6.59 2.62
N LEU A 278 7.54 6.43 3.13
CA LEU A 278 8.77 6.69 2.39
C LEU A 278 8.89 5.80 1.14
N MET A 279 8.57 4.51 1.28
CA MET A 279 8.62 3.57 0.15
C MET A 279 7.74 4.04 -1.01
N GLN A 280 6.47 4.31 -0.72
CA GLN A 280 5.51 4.66 -1.77
C GLN A 280 5.78 6.05 -2.36
N ALA A 281 6.23 6.99 -1.54
CA ALA A 281 6.62 8.33 -1.98
C ALA A 281 7.82 8.27 -2.93
N ASN A 282 8.88 7.51 -2.59
CA ASN A 282 10.05 7.37 -3.44
C ASN A 282 9.73 6.75 -4.80
N MET A 283 8.82 5.77 -4.84
CA MET A 283 8.35 5.19 -6.11
C MET A 283 7.73 6.26 -7.01
N THR A 284 6.85 7.10 -6.46
CA THR A 284 6.17 8.15 -7.25
C THR A 284 7.14 9.27 -7.60
N ASN A 285 7.96 9.73 -6.66
CA ASN A 285 8.91 10.82 -6.87
C ASN A 285 10.01 10.45 -7.86
N THR A 286 10.42 9.18 -7.92
CA THR A 286 11.37 8.69 -8.94
C THR A 286 10.85 8.91 -10.35
N ILE A 287 9.57 8.66 -10.59
CA ILE A 287 8.97 8.86 -11.92
C ILE A 287 8.98 10.35 -12.26
N VAL A 288 8.62 11.20 -11.31
CA VAL A 288 8.65 12.67 -11.49
C VAL A 288 10.08 13.14 -11.77
N PHE A 289 11.06 12.69 -10.97
CA PHE A 289 12.47 13.04 -11.15
C PHE A 289 12.99 12.66 -12.55
N VAL A 290 12.75 11.42 -12.99
CA VAL A 290 13.17 10.94 -14.32
C VAL A 290 12.52 11.74 -15.43
N ASN A 291 11.25 12.14 -15.29
CA ASN A 291 10.57 12.95 -16.32
C ASN A 291 11.19 14.35 -16.48
N TYR A 292 11.73 14.94 -15.41
CA TYR A 292 12.40 16.24 -15.48
C TYR A 292 13.86 16.16 -15.93
N THR A 293 14.58 15.11 -15.58
CA THR A 293 16.01 14.94 -15.88
C THR A 293 16.26 14.19 -17.19
N GLN A 294 15.37 13.26 -17.57
CA GLN A 294 15.49 12.43 -18.77
C GLN A 294 14.14 12.33 -19.51
N PRO A 295 13.64 13.43 -20.07
CA PRO A 295 12.34 13.47 -20.72
C PRO A 295 12.28 12.48 -21.89
N GLY A 296 11.17 11.72 -21.97
CA GLY A 296 10.95 10.70 -23.01
C GLY A 296 11.45 9.29 -22.65
N ASN A 297 12.16 9.09 -21.55
CA ASN A 297 12.68 7.77 -21.15
C ASN A 297 12.03 7.23 -19.86
N THR A 298 10.70 7.14 -19.87
CA THR A 298 9.92 6.65 -18.71
C THR A 298 10.23 5.21 -18.29
N ALA A 299 10.83 4.41 -19.21
CA ALA A 299 11.23 3.04 -18.90
C ALA A 299 12.27 2.96 -17.77
N ILE A 300 13.15 3.97 -17.64
CA ILE A 300 14.15 4.04 -16.56
C ILE A 300 13.50 4.06 -15.20
N SER A 301 12.41 4.81 -15.02
CA SER A 301 11.69 4.85 -13.75
C SER A 301 11.10 3.48 -13.38
N GLY A 302 10.56 2.76 -14.37
CA GLY A 302 10.06 1.40 -14.16
C GLY A 302 11.16 0.42 -13.73
N TYR A 303 12.33 0.46 -14.37
CA TYR A 303 13.48 -0.37 -13.97
C TYR A 303 13.95 -0.03 -12.55
N ALA A 304 14.08 1.24 -12.22
CA ALA A 304 14.52 1.71 -10.91
C ALA A 304 13.53 1.29 -9.79
N ILE A 305 12.22 1.41 -10.03
CA ILE A 305 11.19 0.94 -9.11
C ILE A 305 11.23 -0.59 -8.96
N SER A 306 11.46 -1.34 -10.05
CA SER A 306 11.59 -2.79 -9.98
C SER A 306 12.79 -3.20 -9.15
N VAL A 307 13.94 -2.52 -9.26
CA VAL A 307 15.11 -2.75 -8.42
C VAL A 307 14.80 -2.47 -6.94
N MET A 308 13.98 -1.45 -6.64
CA MET A 308 13.51 -1.19 -5.27
C MET A 308 12.69 -2.37 -4.73
N TYR A 309 11.76 -2.93 -5.51
CA TYR A 309 10.99 -4.11 -5.11
C TYR A 309 11.85 -5.37 -4.96
N VAL A 310 12.87 -5.56 -5.81
CA VAL A 310 13.86 -6.64 -5.64
C VAL A 310 14.60 -6.46 -4.33
N GLY A 311 15.11 -5.26 -4.05
CA GLY A 311 15.73 -4.92 -2.77
C GLY A 311 14.81 -5.24 -1.59
N MET A 312 13.54 -4.82 -1.67
CA MET A 312 12.54 -5.07 -0.63
C MET A 312 12.30 -6.57 -0.40
N SER A 313 12.22 -7.35 -1.48
CA SER A 313 12.06 -8.81 -1.37
C SER A 313 13.28 -9.48 -0.74
N LEU A 314 14.48 -9.07 -1.12
CA LEU A 314 15.72 -9.54 -0.51
C LEU A 314 15.82 -9.15 0.96
N GLY A 315 15.47 -7.91 1.30
CA GLY A 315 15.38 -7.44 2.69
C GLY A 315 14.40 -8.27 3.52
N ALA A 316 13.21 -8.55 3.01
CA ALA A 316 12.22 -9.38 3.69
C ALA A 316 12.72 -10.81 3.94
N VAL A 317 13.37 -11.43 2.93
CA VAL A 317 13.90 -12.79 3.01
C VAL A 317 15.10 -12.89 3.95
N LEU A 318 15.94 -11.87 4.02
CA LEU A 318 17.16 -11.89 4.84
C LEU A 318 16.91 -11.35 6.26
N LEU A 319 16.26 -10.19 6.39
CA LEU A 319 16.04 -9.55 7.69
C LEU A 319 14.91 -10.20 8.50
N GLY A 320 13.88 -10.74 7.84
CA GLY A 320 12.76 -11.41 8.50
C GLY A 320 13.20 -12.58 9.39
N PRO A 321 13.93 -13.60 8.86
CA PRO A 321 14.47 -14.71 9.65
C PRO A 321 15.54 -14.30 10.67
N LEU A 322 16.31 -13.24 10.39
CA LEU A 322 17.26 -12.74 11.39
C LEU A 322 16.52 -12.22 12.64
N ALA A 323 15.34 -11.64 12.50
CA ALA A 323 14.52 -11.21 13.64
C ALA A 323 13.91 -12.38 14.44
N ASP A 324 14.04 -13.64 13.97
CA ASP A 324 13.71 -14.84 14.77
C ASP A 324 14.90 -15.26 15.64
N ARG A 325 16.13 -15.04 15.14
CA ARG A 325 17.36 -15.44 15.82
C ARG A 325 17.92 -14.35 16.75
N PHE A 326 17.71 -13.10 16.37
CA PHE A 326 18.21 -11.94 17.09
C PHE A 326 17.05 -11.10 17.64
N GLU A 327 17.35 -10.18 18.53
CA GLU A 327 16.35 -9.25 19.07
C GLU A 327 15.73 -8.42 17.94
N PRO A 328 14.39 -8.48 17.73
CA PRO A 328 13.72 -7.77 16.62
C PRO A 328 14.05 -6.29 16.54
N LYS A 329 14.23 -5.65 17.70
CA LYS A 329 14.62 -4.24 17.82
C LYS A 329 15.94 -3.93 17.12
N ARG A 330 16.96 -4.78 17.27
CA ARG A 330 18.28 -4.58 16.63
C ARG A 330 18.18 -4.69 15.11
N ILE A 331 17.41 -5.67 14.63
CA ILE A 331 17.21 -5.87 13.20
C ILE A 331 16.44 -4.69 12.59
N LEU A 332 15.44 -4.16 13.29
CA LEU A 332 14.72 -2.96 12.85
C LEU A 332 15.63 -1.73 12.78
N VAL A 333 16.52 -1.52 13.77
CA VAL A 333 17.50 -0.42 13.72
C VAL A 333 18.44 -0.58 12.53
N CYS A 334 18.97 -1.78 12.28
CA CYS A 334 19.78 -2.05 11.09
C CYS A 334 19.02 -1.76 9.79
N SER A 335 17.75 -2.15 9.73
CA SER A 335 16.86 -1.90 8.61
C SER A 335 16.69 -0.40 8.34
N PHE A 336 16.44 0.40 9.39
CA PHE A 336 16.36 1.86 9.27
C PHE A 336 17.70 2.49 8.84
N LEU A 337 18.85 2.01 9.34
CA LEU A 337 20.16 2.48 8.92
C LEU A 337 20.42 2.21 7.43
N LEU A 338 20.01 1.03 6.94
CA LEU A 338 20.09 0.69 5.51
C LEU A 338 19.16 1.56 4.66
N THR A 339 17.96 1.88 5.17
CA THR A 339 17.06 2.86 4.54
C THR A 339 17.72 4.23 4.49
N GLY A 340 18.35 4.67 5.60
CA GLY A 340 19.09 5.92 5.67
C GLY A 340 20.27 6.00 4.70
N LEU A 341 20.96 4.87 4.46
CA LEU A 341 21.99 4.77 3.44
C LEU A 341 21.41 5.05 2.04
N GLY A 342 20.27 4.45 1.71
CA GLY A 342 19.57 4.73 0.46
C GLY A 342 19.18 6.19 0.30
N CYS A 343 18.60 6.81 1.34
CA CYS A 343 18.32 8.27 1.35
C CYS A 343 19.60 9.09 1.22
N GLY A 344 20.71 8.67 1.83
CA GLY A 344 22.02 9.33 1.69
C GLY A 344 22.56 9.31 0.25
N ILE A 345 22.34 8.21 -0.49
CA ILE A 345 22.72 8.13 -1.91
C ILE A 345 21.94 9.14 -2.75
N LEU A 346 20.66 9.44 -2.42
CA LEU A 346 19.88 10.47 -3.13
C LEU A 346 20.52 11.86 -3.05
N LEU A 347 21.31 12.17 -1.99
CA LEU A 347 22.05 13.43 -1.86
C LEU A 347 23.23 13.54 -2.85
N LEU A 348 23.60 12.45 -3.50
CA LEU A 348 24.68 12.44 -4.52
C LEU A 348 24.13 12.66 -5.94
N PHE A 349 22.82 12.86 -6.10
CA PHE A 349 22.22 13.06 -7.41
C PHE A 349 22.63 14.40 -8.01
N THR A 350 22.81 14.40 -9.33
CA THR A 350 23.14 15.56 -10.17
C THR A 350 22.20 15.57 -11.37
N GLU A 351 22.28 16.60 -12.20
CA GLU A 351 21.49 16.66 -13.45
C GLU A 351 21.79 15.47 -14.38
N ASP A 352 23.05 15.01 -14.40
CA ASP A 352 23.53 13.87 -15.18
C ASP A 352 23.56 12.56 -14.37
N THR A 353 22.70 12.42 -13.37
CA THR A 353 22.65 11.20 -12.53
C THR A 353 22.53 9.94 -13.39
N SER A 354 23.50 9.03 -13.25
CA SER A 354 23.48 7.76 -13.98
C SER A 354 22.32 6.87 -13.51
N VAL A 355 21.75 6.13 -14.46
CA VAL A 355 20.69 5.15 -14.19
C VAL A 355 21.12 4.13 -13.12
N PHE A 356 22.42 3.77 -13.11
CA PHE A 356 22.98 2.86 -12.12
C PHE A 356 22.92 3.45 -10.70
N LEU A 357 23.25 4.73 -10.52
CA LEU A 357 23.19 5.39 -9.22
C LEU A 357 21.74 5.51 -8.71
N LEU A 358 20.80 5.80 -9.61
CA LEU A 358 19.36 5.81 -9.31
C LEU A 358 18.88 4.43 -8.83
N MET A 359 19.26 3.36 -9.56
CA MET A 359 18.92 1.99 -9.17
C MET A 359 19.58 1.57 -7.86
N ALA A 360 20.84 1.99 -7.61
CA ALA A 360 21.55 1.70 -6.36
C ALA A 360 20.86 2.36 -5.15
N ALA A 361 20.45 3.63 -5.28
CA ALA A 361 19.72 4.36 -4.24
C ALA A 361 18.40 3.64 -3.89
N LEU A 362 17.58 3.34 -4.90
CA LEU A 362 16.29 2.69 -4.70
C LEU A 362 16.41 1.23 -4.25
N GLY A 363 17.43 0.50 -4.73
CA GLY A 363 17.73 -0.85 -4.27
C GLY A 363 18.11 -0.89 -2.78
N ALA A 364 18.95 0.05 -2.33
CA ALA A 364 19.33 0.18 -0.92
C ALA A 364 18.13 0.59 -0.04
N LEU A 365 17.32 1.56 -0.49
CA LEU A 365 16.06 1.93 0.15
C LEU A 365 15.12 0.72 0.28
N GLY A 366 14.89 0.01 -0.82
CA GLY A 366 14.04 -1.17 -0.83
C GLY A 366 14.53 -2.24 0.13
N PHE A 367 15.83 -2.55 0.12
CA PHE A 367 16.42 -3.54 1.00
C PHE A 367 16.22 -3.20 2.49
N GLY A 368 16.45 -1.94 2.86
CA GLY A 368 16.17 -1.45 4.20
C GLY A 368 14.71 -1.59 4.61
N LEU A 369 13.78 -1.25 3.73
CA LEU A 369 12.33 -1.26 4.02
C LEU A 369 11.70 -2.66 4.04
N GLY A 370 12.32 -3.64 3.35
CA GLY A 370 11.69 -4.92 3.04
C GLY A 370 11.35 -5.79 4.25
N GLY A 371 12.19 -5.81 5.28
CA GLY A 371 11.96 -6.61 6.48
C GLY A 371 10.95 -6.02 7.46
N ASN A 372 10.69 -4.72 7.38
CA ASN A 372 10.00 -3.98 8.44
C ASN A 372 8.56 -4.44 8.70
N GLY A 373 7.78 -4.68 7.63
CA GLY A 373 6.38 -5.05 7.78
C GLY A 373 6.16 -6.33 8.60
N THR A 374 6.96 -7.35 8.34
CA THR A 374 6.88 -8.64 9.06
C THR A 374 7.43 -8.54 10.47
N ILE A 375 8.51 -7.78 10.67
CA ILE A 375 9.14 -7.63 12.00
C ILE A 375 8.25 -6.80 12.92
N PHE A 376 7.64 -5.69 12.43
CA PHE A 376 6.68 -4.92 13.22
C PHE A 376 5.46 -5.74 13.60
N LEU A 377 4.92 -6.55 12.67
CA LEU A 377 3.82 -7.46 12.98
C LEU A 377 4.19 -8.43 14.12
N LYS A 378 5.39 -9.01 14.09
CA LYS A 378 5.88 -9.87 15.19
C LYS A 378 5.95 -9.12 16.52
N VAL A 379 6.44 -7.87 16.52
CA VAL A 379 6.50 -7.05 17.73
C VAL A 379 5.10 -6.78 18.28
N VAL A 380 4.15 -6.43 17.43
CA VAL A 380 2.75 -6.20 17.80
C VAL A 380 2.15 -7.47 18.38
N LEU A 381 2.24 -8.60 17.68
CA LEU A 381 1.65 -9.87 18.08
C LEU A 381 2.26 -10.44 19.36
N SER A 382 3.55 -10.19 19.61
CA SER A 382 4.23 -10.67 20.85
C SER A 382 3.65 -10.10 22.14
N GLY A 383 2.92 -8.99 22.06
CA GLY A 383 2.25 -8.36 23.21
C GLY A 383 0.77 -8.69 23.33
N LEU A 384 0.21 -9.56 22.46
CA LEU A 384 -1.22 -9.89 22.41
C LEU A 384 -1.50 -11.29 22.95
N THR A 385 -2.69 -11.46 23.52
CA THR A 385 -3.20 -12.79 23.85
C THR A 385 -3.64 -13.53 22.58
N PRO A 386 -3.74 -14.88 22.58
CA PRO A 386 -4.24 -15.63 21.42
C PRO A 386 -5.62 -15.17 20.92
N GLN A 387 -6.49 -14.72 21.84
CA GLN A 387 -7.82 -14.20 21.53
C GLN A 387 -7.77 -12.83 20.84
N GLU A 388 -6.80 -11.99 21.20
CA GLU A 388 -6.57 -10.66 20.62
C GLU A 388 -5.81 -10.72 19.27
N ALA A 389 -5.11 -11.82 18.98
CA ALA A 389 -4.19 -11.92 17.84
C ALA A 389 -4.88 -11.68 16.49
N GLY A 390 -6.10 -12.19 16.30
CA GLY A 390 -6.88 -12.00 15.08
C GLY A 390 -7.23 -10.52 14.84
N THR A 391 -7.83 -9.88 15.85
CA THR A 391 -8.20 -8.46 15.79
C THR A 391 -6.97 -7.57 15.70
N GLY A 392 -5.90 -7.91 16.43
CA GLY A 392 -4.62 -7.19 16.38
C GLY A 392 -3.95 -7.22 15.00
N THR A 393 -3.98 -8.38 14.34
CA THR A 393 -3.48 -8.52 12.97
C THR A 393 -4.31 -7.69 11.98
N GLY A 394 -5.64 -7.71 12.12
CA GLY A 394 -6.55 -6.92 11.27
C GLY A 394 -6.33 -5.43 11.45
N THR A 395 -6.26 -4.95 12.68
CA THR A 395 -6.00 -3.53 12.98
C THR A 395 -4.62 -3.09 12.50
N TYR A 396 -3.58 -3.91 12.71
CA TYR A 396 -2.25 -3.63 12.16
C TYR A 396 -2.26 -3.55 10.62
N GLY A 397 -2.98 -4.48 9.97
CA GLY A 397 -3.16 -4.49 8.52
C GLY A 397 -3.81 -3.21 8.00
N LEU A 398 -4.85 -2.71 8.68
CA LEU A 398 -5.51 -1.45 8.37
C LEU A 398 -4.51 -0.28 8.38
N PHE A 399 -3.72 -0.14 9.46
CA PHE A 399 -2.72 0.93 9.54
C PHE A 399 -1.60 0.77 8.50
N ARG A 400 -1.19 -0.46 8.20
CA ARG A 400 -0.22 -0.74 7.14
C ARG A 400 -0.73 -0.28 5.77
N ASP A 401 -1.98 -0.57 5.44
CA ASP A 401 -2.56 -0.25 4.14
C ASP A 401 -2.85 1.26 3.98
N LEU A 402 -3.00 1.98 5.10
CA LEU A 402 -3.13 3.43 5.15
C LEU A 402 -1.78 4.17 5.09
N ALA A 403 -0.70 3.54 5.54
CA ALA A 403 0.61 4.18 5.64
C ALA A 403 1.17 4.59 4.27
N ALA A 404 1.00 3.74 3.25
CA ALA A 404 1.49 4.01 1.90
C ALA A 404 0.81 5.24 1.25
N PRO A 405 -0.53 5.33 1.16
CA PRO A 405 -1.19 6.52 0.61
C PRO A 405 -0.97 7.77 1.46
N PHE A 406 -0.83 7.65 2.78
CA PHE A 406 -0.47 8.79 3.63
C PHE A 406 0.91 9.35 3.26
N GLY A 407 1.90 8.50 3.05
CA GLY A 407 3.23 8.92 2.59
C GLY A 407 3.19 9.62 1.23
N VAL A 408 2.41 9.10 0.28
CA VAL A 408 2.17 9.76 -1.01
C VAL A 408 1.55 11.15 -0.80
N ALA A 409 0.52 11.25 0.06
CA ALA A 409 -0.16 12.51 0.34
C ALA A 409 0.75 13.58 0.97
N VAL A 410 1.79 13.18 1.71
CA VAL A 410 2.75 14.09 2.34
C VAL A 410 3.93 14.41 1.43
N PHE A 411 4.63 13.39 0.95
CA PHE A 411 5.94 13.58 0.31
C PHE A 411 5.86 13.93 -1.18
N VAL A 412 4.82 13.46 -1.90
CA VAL A 412 4.72 13.76 -3.34
C VAL A 412 4.39 15.23 -3.59
N PRO A 413 3.37 15.85 -2.95
CA PRO A 413 3.15 17.27 -3.10
C PRO A 413 4.31 18.12 -2.55
N LEU A 414 4.96 17.67 -1.46
CA LEU A 414 6.16 18.34 -0.94
C LEU A 414 7.25 18.43 -2.01
N PHE A 415 7.51 17.34 -2.71
CA PHE A 415 8.49 17.26 -3.78
C PHE A 415 8.08 18.09 -5.01
N THR A 416 6.85 17.90 -5.50
CA THR A 416 6.36 18.58 -6.71
C THR A 416 6.23 20.07 -6.52
N ASN A 417 5.78 20.54 -5.36
CA ASN A 417 5.68 21.98 -5.06
C ASN A 417 7.06 22.63 -4.94
N GLN A 418 8.06 21.90 -4.46
CA GLN A 418 9.46 22.39 -4.46
C GLN A 418 9.98 22.55 -5.88
N ILE A 419 9.73 21.59 -6.77
CA ILE A 419 10.14 21.67 -8.18
C ILE A 419 9.48 22.87 -8.86
N THR A 420 8.13 22.96 -8.78
CA THR A 420 7.39 24.05 -9.45
C THR A 420 7.79 25.41 -8.91
N GLY A 421 7.92 25.59 -7.61
CA GLY A 421 8.34 26.85 -7.02
C GLY A 421 9.75 27.29 -7.45
N LYS A 422 10.67 26.34 -7.67
CA LYS A 422 12.01 26.65 -8.21
C LYS A 422 11.99 26.99 -9.70
N ILE A 423 11.20 26.30 -10.49
CA ILE A 423 10.99 26.60 -11.91
C ILE A 423 10.39 28.00 -12.07
N ASP A 424 9.38 28.32 -11.26
CA ASP A 424 8.74 29.65 -11.26
C ASP A 424 9.72 30.76 -10.84
N ALA A 425 10.71 30.43 -10.02
CA ALA A 425 11.83 31.32 -9.64
C ALA A 425 12.93 31.41 -10.71
N GLY A 426 12.79 30.75 -11.87
CA GLY A 426 13.71 30.79 -13.00
C GLY A 426 14.82 29.72 -12.98
N THR A 427 14.74 28.72 -12.11
CA THR A 427 15.70 27.60 -12.09
C THR A 427 15.38 26.63 -13.25
N ALA A 428 16.41 26.13 -13.93
CA ALA A 428 16.23 25.12 -14.99
C ALA A 428 15.56 23.84 -14.40
N ALA A 429 14.64 23.26 -15.16
CA ALA A 429 13.81 22.16 -14.67
C ALA A 429 14.62 20.93 -14.16
N PRO A 430 15.71 20.47 -14.83
CA PRO A 430 16.53 19.39 -14.30
C PRO A 430 17.20 19.75 -12.96
N LEU A 431 17.75 20.96 -12.86
CA LEU A 431 18.39 21.43 -11.61
C LEU A 431 17.37 21.56 -10.49
N ALA A 432 16.18 22.11 -10.76
CA ALA A 432 15.08 22.19 -9.82
C ALA A 432 14.68 20.81 -9.28
N ALA A 433 14.65 19.79 -10.14
CA ALA A 433 14.36 18.41 -9.75
C ALA A 433 15.45 17.84 -8.84
N VAL A 434 16.74 18.04 -9.14
CA VAL A 434 17.88 17.60 -8.32
C VAL A 434 17.85 18.23 -6.94
N GLU A 435 17.74 19.54 -6.86
CA GLU A 435 17.71 20.25 -5.57
C GLU A 435 16.47 19.87 -4.73
N SER A 436 15.36 19.54 -5.38
CA SER A 436 14.16 19.06 -4.70
C SER A 436 14.31 17.64 -4.19
N VAL A 437 15.07 16.76 -4.90
CA VAL A 437 15.45 15.43 -4.39
C VAL A 437 16.34 15.57 -3.16
N HIS A 438 17.29 16.48 -3.15
CA HIS A 438 18.15 16.71 -1.97
C HIS A 438 17.34 17.17 -0.75
N PHE A 439 16.41 18.12 -0.95
CA PHE A 439 15.50 18.54 0.11
C PHE A 439 14.64 17.37 0.63
N LEU A 440 14.07 16.57 -0.28
CA LEU A 440 13.29 15.39 0.09
C LEU A 440 14.15 14.38 0.87
N ALA A 441 15.35 14.06 0.40
CA ALA A 441 16.26 13.12 1.05
C ALA A 441 16.61 13.56 2.49
N MET A 442 16.78 14.86 2.73
CA MET A 442 16.98 15.39 4.10
C MET A 442 15.74 15.18 4.99
N ALA A 443 14.54 15.43 4.45
CA ALA A 443 13.28 15.17 5.17
C ALA A 443 13.11 13.67 5.46
N GLU A 444 13.48 12.81 4.53
CA GLU A 444 13.43 11.34 4.69
C GLU A 444 14.46 10.85 5.72
N LEU A 445 15.67 11.40 5.75
CA LEU A 445 16.66 11.11 6.79
C LEU A 445 16.15 11.49 8.18
N ALA A 446 15.44 12.63 8.31
CA ALA A 446 14.77 12.99 9.57
C ALA A 446 13.70 11.96 9.96
N CYS A 447 12.92 11.46 9.01
CA CYS A 447 11.94 10.37 9.25
C CYS A 447 12.62 9.06 9.65
N VAL A 448 13.76 8.73 9.04
CA VAL A 448 14.59 7.56 9.43
C VAL A 448 15.08 7.71 10.86
N ALA A 449 15.58 8.89 11.26
CA ALA A 449 16.00 9.16 12.63
C ALA A 449 14.85 9.03 13.63
N LEU A 450 13.66 9.55 13.30
CA LEU A 450 12.44 9.37 14.10
C LEU A 450 12.04 7.91 14.20
N GLY A 451 12.16 7.15 13.11
CA GLY A 451 11.89 5.70 13.08
C GLY A 451 12.86 4.93 14.00
N ILE A 452 14.15 5.25 13.97
CA ILE A 452 15.16 4.67 14.88
C ILE A 452 14.82 5.02 16.34
N ALA A 453 14.43 6.27 16.62
CA ALA A 453 14.03 6.70 17.95
C ALA A 453 12.79 5.90 18.42
N ALA A 454 11.75 5.80 17.60
CA ALA A 454 10.55 5.02 17.91
C ALA A 454 10.87 3.54 18.17
N VAL A 455 11.68 2.91 17.31
CA VAL A 455 12.14 1.53 17.51
C VAL A 455 12.98 1.40 18.78
N SER A 456 13.80 2.38 19.10
CA SER A 456 14.65 2.38 20.30
C SER A 456 13.85 2.43 21.59
N LEU A 457 12.63 2.97 21.56
CA LEU A 457 11.70 3.02 22.69
C LEU A 457 10.83 1.76 22.80
N LEU A 458 10.89 0.82 21.84
CA LEU A 458 10.15 -0.44 21.94
C LEU A 458 10.57 -1.22 23.19
N PRO A 459 9.62 -1.82 23.92
CA PRO A 459 9.92 -2.64 25.11
C PRO A 459 10.80 -3.84 24.73
N LYS A 460 11.75 -4.17 25.56
CA LYS A 460 12.57 -5.38 25.40
C LYS A 460 11.67 -6.63 25.48
N ARG A 461 11.87 -7.56 24.57
CA ARG A 461 11.18 -8.85 24.62
C ARG A 461 11.57 -9.55 25.92
N LYS A 462 10.58 -9.89 26.77
CA LYS A 462 10.81 -10.86 27.83
C LYS A 462 11.09 -12.20 27.14
N THR A 463 12.32 -12.66 27.16
CA THR A 463 12.63 -14.06 26.81
C THR A 463 11.77 -14.94 27.70
N PRO A 464 11.05 -15.95 27.17
CA PRO A 464 10.51 -17.00 28.02
C PRO A 464 11.72 -17.56 28.81
N LYS A 465 11.64 -17.50 30.13
CA LYS A 465 12.56 -18.30 30.92
C LYS A 465 12.27 -19.75 30.51
N GLU A 466 13.30 -20.45 30.10
CA GLU A 466 13.32 -21.90 30.10
C GLU A 466 13.03 -22.33 31.55
N ASP A 467 11.76 -22.72 31.81
CA ASP A 467 11.38 -23.47 33.01
C ASP A 467 11.39 -24.98 32.65
#